data_2af1ada1b54592e026d6712b1d5a3529
#
_entry.id   2af1ada1b54592e026d6712b1d5a3529
#
_cell.length_a   1.000
_cell.length_b   1.000
_cell.length_c   1.000
_cell.angle_alpha   90.00
_cell.angle_beta   90.00
_cell.angle_gamma   90.00
#
_symmetry.space_group_name_H-M   'P 1'
#
loop_
_entity.id
_entity.type
_entity.pdbx_description
1 polymer ?
#
loop_
_entity_poly.entity_id
_entity_poly.type
_entity_poly.pdbx_seq_one_letter_code
_entity_poly.pdbx_strand_id
1 'polypeptide(L)'
;MTPFIVGLVLFAALLHASWNAMAKSGGTPQFSIASYRLVNAIWCLPLLFFFPLPLAASWPMLLASTIIHTAYYYTLSKSYRSGDLSQVYPLFRGLAPVLVVLGAALFAGEYLSSGAMLGIGLVSAGLISITFAGGTFGKIPGPALRWGLATSILIAAYTVADGIGVRAAGNPFSYILWLFVFEPIPIGLWLLARDRAGWFGYMRAKPGKITAGALAAATAYAMVIYAMSVAPMGMVSSLRETSVIFAALIGTLMFREPFGRQRIIAAILVCLGVVLIKILS
;
A
#
# COMPACT_ATOMS: atom_id res chain seq x y z
N MET A 1 2.91 11.16 17.12
CA MET A 1 1.57 10.96 16.47
C MET A 1 0.45 10.91 17.50
N THR A 2 -0.74 11.50 17.21
CA THR A 2 -1.90 11.43 18.12
C THR A 2 -2.47 10.00 18.14
N PRO A 3 -3.12 9.56 19.26
CA PRO A 3 -3.77 8.25 19.33
C PRO A 3 -4.82 8.04 18.23
N PHE A 4 -5.51 9.10 17.82
CA PHE A 4 -6.48 9.06 16.72
C PHE A 4 -5.82 8.65 15.40
N ILE A 5 -4.69 9.29 15.04
CA ILE A 5 -3.96 8.96 13.79
C ILE A 5 -3.40 7.54 13.82
N VAL A 6 -2.90 7.08 14.97
CA VAL A 6 -2.45 5.68 15.12
C VAL A 6 -3.61 4.71 14.88
N GLY A 7 -4.75 4.93 15.53
CA GLY A 7 -5.96 4.12 15.33
C GLY A 7 -6.45 4.13 13.89
N LEU A 8 -6.44 5.30 13.24
CA LEU A 8 -6.81 5.48 11.83
C LEU A 8 -5.93 4.63 10.89
N VAL A 9 -4.62 4.67 11.08
CA VAL A 9 -3.67 3.92 10.24
C VAL A 9 -3.74 2.42 10.50
N LEU A 10 -3.94 1.98 11.75
CA LEU A 10 -4.16 0.57 12.08
C LEU A 10 -5.45 0.02 11.46
N PHE A 11 -6.53 0.82 11.49
CA PHE A 11 -7.77 0.46 10.81
C PHE A 11 -7.61 0.42 9.29
N ALA A 12 -6.88 1.39 8.73
CA ALA A 12 -6.49 1.36 7.32
C ALA A 12 -5.69 0.10 6.96
N ALA A 13 -4.80 -0.35 7.84
CA ALA A 13 -4.02 -1.59 7.65
C ALA A 13 -4.91 -2.84 7.63
N LEU A 14 -5.93 -2.91 8.49
CA LEU A 14 -6.93 -3.98 8.47
C LEU A 14 -7.73 -3.99 7.17
N LEU A 15 -8.24 -2.83 6.74
CA LEU A 15 -8.93 -2.70 5.45
C LEU A 15 -8.02 -3.07 4.28
N HIS A 16 -6.74 -2.68 4.36
CA HIS A 16 -5.72 -3.03 3.36
C HIS A 16 -5.53 -4.54 3.24
N ALA A 17 -5.42 -5.26 4.34
CA ALA A 17 -5.37 -6.72 4.35
C ALA A 17 -6.65 -7.34 3.78
N SER A 18 -7.80 -6.79 4.12
CA SER A 18 -9.11 -7.30 3.70
C SER A 18 -9.32 -7.21 2.20
N TRP A 19 -9.07 -6.03 1.58
CA TRP A 19 -9.25 -5.90 0.13
C TRP A 19 -8.22 -6.72 -0.67
N ASN A 20 -6.99 -6.88 -0.15
CA ASN A 20 -6.00 -7.77 -0.78
C ASN A 20 -6.46 -9.24 -0.76
N ALA A 21 -7.02 -9.71 0.35
CA ALA A 21 -7.60 -11.06 0.44
C ALA A 21 -8.76 -11.24 -0.55
N MET A 22 -9.63 -10.22 -0.69
CA MET A 22 -10.70 -10.23 -1.69
C MET A 22 -10.17 -10.24 -3.12
N ALA A 23 -9.13 -9.47 -3.43
CA ALA A 23 -8.50 -9.46 -4.75
C ALA A 23 -7.87 -10.81 -5.09
N LYS A 24 -7.14 -11.44 -4.15
CA LYS A 24 -6.56 -12.77 -4.31
C LYS A 24 -7.63 -13.83 -4.59
N SER A 25 -8.73 -13.83 -3.85
CA SER A 25 -9.84 -14.78 -4.03
C SER A 25 -10.68 -14.51 -5.30
N GLY A 26 -10.41 -13.42 -6.03
CA GLY A 26 -11.07 -13.07 -7.28
C GLY A 26 -10.64 -13.90 -8.50
N GLY A 27 -9.51 -14.58 -8.43
CA GLY A 27 -8.97 -15.43 -9.51
C GLY A 27 -8.10 -14.66 -10.53
N THR A 28 -8.38 -13.38 -10.79
CA THR A 28 -7.59 -12.53 -11.70
C THR A 28 -7.25 -11.21 -11.01
N PRO A 29 -6.12 -11.14 -10.27
CA PRO A 29 -5.77 -9.96 -9.47
C PRO A 29 -5.72 -8.66 -10.25
N GLN A 30 -5.27 -8.70 -11.51
CA GLN A 30 -5.21 -7.51 -12.39
C GLN A 30 -6.60 -6.92 -12.66
N PHE A 31 -7.59 -7.78 -12.96
CA PHE A 31 -8.97 -7.34 -13.16
C PHE A 31 -9.61 -6.83 -11.86
N SER A 32 -9.31 -7.50 -10.73
CA SER A 32 -9.79 -7.05 -9.41
C SER A 32 -9.30 -5.64 -9.10
N ILE A 33 -7.99 -5.40 -9.18
CA ILE A 33 -7.36 -4.13 -8.86
C ILE A 33 -7.90 -3.02 -9.79
N ALA A 34 -7.88 -3.24 -11.11
CA ALA A 34 -8.37 -2.25 -12.07
C ALA A 34 -9.86 -1.93 -11.87
N SER A 35 -10.68 -2.95 -11.55
CA SER A 35 -12.10 -2.74 -11.26
C SER A 35 -12.32 -1.94 -9.97
N TYR A 36 -11.54 -2.22 -8.91
CA TYR A 36 -11.62 -1.44 -7.67
C TYR A 36 -11.29 0.03 -7.92
N ARG A 37 -10.22 0.30 -8.69
CA ARG A 37 -9.81 1.67 -9.01
C ARG A 37 -10.82 2.40 -9.87
N LEU A 38 -11.40 1.73 -10.87
CA LEU A 38 -12.45 2.31 -11.72
C LEU A 38 -13.71 2.66 -10.90
N VAL A 39 -14.16 1.76 -10.04
CA VAL A 39 -15.32 2.01 -9.16
C VAL A 39 -15.03 3.16 -8.20
N ASN A 40 -13.81 3.23 -7.64
CA ASN A 40 -13.40 4.35 -6.79
C ASN A 40 -13.48 5.68 -7.55
N ALA A 41 -12.97 5.74 -8.79
CA ALA A 41 -13.07 6.95 -9.61
C ALA A 41 -14.53 7.36 -9.85
N ILE A 42 -15.39 6.40 -10.19
CA ILE A 42 -16.82 6.66 -10.43
C ILE A 42 -17.48 7.27 -9.17
N TRP A 43 -17.15 6.79 -7.97
CA TRP A 43 -17.69 7.33 -6.72
C TRP A 43 -17.07 8.69 -6.36
N CYS A 44 -15.79 8.91 -6.69
CA CYS A 44 -15.11 10.16 -6.38
C CYS A 44 -15.52 11.30 -7.32
N LEU A 45 -15.90 11.03 -8.59
CA LEU A 45 -16.27 12.05 -9.56
C LEU A 45 -17.37 13.01 -9.05
N PRO A 46 -18.54 12.56 -8.53
CA PRO A 46 -19.54 13.49 -8.01
C PRO A 46 -19.08 14.22 -6.75
N LEU A 47 -18.17 13.63 -5.97
CA LEU A 47 -17.66 14.26 -4.75
C LEU A 47 -16.73 15.45 -5.07
N LEU A 48 -16.12 15.49 -6.26
CA LEU A 48 -15.28 16.64 -6.68
C LEU A 48 -16.02 17.97 -6.63
N PHE A 49 -17.34 17.97 -6.85
CA PHE A 49 -18.14 19.19 -6.80
C PHE A 49 -18.31 19.79 -5.40
N PHE A 50 -18.05 19.00 -4.36
CA PHE A 50 -18.21 19.43 -2.95
C PHE A 50 -16.89 19.87 -2.30
N PHE A 51 -15.76 19.72 -3.00
CA PHE A 51 -14.45 20.07 -2.48
C PHE A 51 -13.74 21.06 -3.42
N PRO A 52 -12.95 22.00 -2.88
CA PRO A 52 -12.18 22.92 -3.71
C PRO A 52 -11.17 22.17 -4.59
N LEU A 53 -10.73 22.80 -5.67
CA LEU A 53 -9.61 22.26 -6.45
C LEU A 53 -8.34 22.20 -5.57
N PRO A 54 -7.51 21.16 -5.71
CA PRO A 54 -6.20 21.13 -5.07
C PRO A 54 -5.38 22.36 -5.53
N LEU A 55 -4.60 22.94 -4.63
CA LEU A 55 -3.71 24.04 -4.98
C LEU A 55 -2.70 23.62 -6.06
N ALA A 56 -2.33 24.56 -6.92
CA ALA A 56 -1.46 24.30 -8.08
C ALA A 56 -0.14 23.59 -7.71
N ALA A 57 0.40 23.87 -6.53
CA ALA A 57 1.64 23.24 -6.03
C ALA A 57 1.54 21.72 -5.85
N SER A 58 0.34 21.14 -5.71
CA SER A 58 0.15 19.70 -5.50
C SER A 58 0.05 18.89 -6.79
N TRP A 59 -0.29 19.52 -7.93
CA TRP A 59 -0.53 18.83 -9.19
C TRP A 59 0.67 18.03 -9.72
N PRO A 60 1.91 18.54 -9.65
CA PRO A 60 3.07 17.76 -10.07
C PRO A 60 3.20 16.44 -9.30
N MET A 61 2.92 16.46 -7.97
CA MET A 61 2.99 15.25 -7.14
C MET A 61 1.84 14.29 -7.45
N LEU A 62 0.64 14.81 -7.71
CA LEU A 62 -0.52 14.01 -8.10
C LEU A 62 -0.29 13.27 -9.43
N LEU A 63 0.26 13.96 -10.42
CA LEU A 63 0.60 13.35 -11.71
C LEU A 63 1.75 12.35 -11.56
N ALA A 64 2.81 12.70 -10.81
CA ALA A 64 3.91 11.80 -10.51
C ALA A 64 3.41 10.54 -9.81
N SER A 65 2.57 10.66 -8.78
CA SER A 65 1.98 9.54 -8.06
C SER A 65 1.18 8.62 -8.99
N THR A 66 0.35 9.18 -9.89
CA THR A 66 -0.39 8.40 -10.88
C THR A 66 0.51 7.55 -11.77
N ILE A 67 1.61 8.14 -12.26
CA ILE A 67 2.59 7.43 -13.11
C ILE A 67 3.31 6.35 -12.29
N ILE A 68 3.76 6.68 -11.09
CA ILE A 68 4.47 5.76 -10.20
C ILE A 68 3.58 4.58 -9.79
N HIS A 69 2.30 4.80 -9.49
CA HIS A 69 1.35 3.73 -9.22
C HIS A 69 1.18 2.78 -10.41
N THR A 70 1.16 3.31 -11.62
CA THR A 70 1.10 2.48 -12.83
C THR A 70 2.33 1.59 -12.96
N ALA A 71 3.53 2.15 -12.77
CA ALA A 71 4.79 1.40 -12.76
C ALA A 71 4.84 0.38 -11.61
N TYR A 72 4.32 0.73 -10.44
CA TYR A 72 4.18 -0.16 -9.29
C TYR A 72 3.33 -1.40 -9.63
N TYR A 73 2.17 -1.25 -10.27
CA TYR A 73 1.33 -2.41 -10.65
C TYR A 73 2.03 -3.33 -11.65
N TYR A 74 2.81 -2.75 -12.56
CA TYR A 74 3.60 -3.53 -13.50
C TYR A 74 4.70 -4.34 -12.80
N THR A 75 5.53 -3.70 -11.97
CA THR A 75 6.63 -4.37 -11.25
C THR A 75 6.11 -5.41 -10.26
N LEU A 76 5.02 -5.11 -9.55
CA LEU A 76 4.33 -6.03 -8.65
C LEU A 76 3.88 -7.29 -9.40
N SER A 77 3.24 -7.12 -10.56
CA SER A 77 2.81 -8.27 -11.40
C SER A 77 3.98 -9.12 -11.87
N LYS A 78 5.10 -8.49 -12.25
CA LYS A 78 6.33 -9.20 -12.64
C LYS A 78 6.97 -9.93 -11.47
N SER A 79 7.02 -9.30 -10.29
CA SER A 79 7.52 -9.92 -9.07
C SER A 79 6.77 -11.21 -8.73
N TYR A 80 5.45 -11.17 -8.79
CA TYR A 80 4.59 -12.33 -8.51
C TYR A 80 4.71 -13.48 -9.51
N ARG A 81 5.07 -13.17 -10.76
CA ARG A 81 5.31 -14.21 -11.78
C ARG A 81 6.69 -14.82 -11.70
N SER A 82 7.63 -14.16 -11.05
CA SER A 82 9.05 -14.54 -11.05
C SER A 82 9.49 -15.30 -9.80
N GLY A 83 8.67 -15.35 -8.75
CA GLY A 83 9.00 -16.01 -7.49
C GLY A 83 7.80 -16.30 -6.61
N ASP A 84 8.05 -17.02 -5.50
CA ASP A 84 7.02 -17.34 -4.53
C ASP A 84 6.56 -16.07 -3.79
N LEU A 85 5.26 -15.82 -3.82
CA LEU A 85 4.62 -14.69 -3.17
C LEU A 85 4.92 -14.61 -1.67
N SER A 86 4.96 -15.77 -1.00
CA SER A 86 5.22 -15.86 0.43
C SER A 86 6.61 -15.39 0.84
N GLN A 87 7.56 -15.37 -0.11
CA GLN A 87 8.94 -14.92 0.09
C GLN A 87 9.15 -13.48 -0.38
N VAL A 88 8.68 -13.16 -1.58
CA VAL A 88 8.95 -11.89 -2.23
C VAL A 88 8.11 -10.75 -1.62
N TYR A 89 6.84 -11.03 -1.28
CA TYR A 89 5.94 -10.01 -0.71
C TYR A 89 6.43 -9.42 0.61
N PRO A 90 6.83 -10.22 1.63
CA PRO A 90 7.35 -9.65 2.88
C PRO A 90 8.64 -8.85 2.68
N LEU A 91 9.49 -9.26 1.73
CA LEU A 91 10.74 -8.56 1.44
C LEU A 91 10.49 -7.13 0.99
N PHE A 92 9.68 -6.94 -0.05
CA PHE A 92 9.48 -5.58 -0.56
C PHE A 92 8.60 -4.74 0.37
N ARG A 93 7.69 -5.35 1.13
CA ARG A 93 6.92 -4.64 2.16
C ARG A 93 7.79 -4.22 3.34
N GLY A 94 8.77 -5.04 3.74
CA GLY A 94 9.69 -4.70 4.81
C GLY A 94 10.70 -3.62 4.43
N LEU A 95 11.12 -3.54 3.16
CA LEU A 95 12.03 -2.50 2.69
C LEU A 95 11.36 -1.13 2.50
N ALA A 96 10.08 -1.11 2.12
CA ALA A 96 9.38 0.12 1.76
C ALA A 96 9.41 1.20 2.86
N PRO A 97 9.15 0.93 4.16
CA PRO A 97 9.19 1.96 5.20
C PRO A 97 10.54 2.64 5.35
N VAL A 98 11.64 1.88 5.25
CA VAL A 98 13.01 2.44 5.32
C VAL A 98 13.24 3.36 4.12
N LEU A 99 12.85 2.95 2.92
CA LEU A 99 12.96 3.77 1.73
C LEU A 99 12.06 5.02 1.79
N VAL A 100 10.88 4.93 2.43
CA VAL A 100 10.02 6.11 2.68
C VAL A 100 10.71 7.10 3.61
N VAL A 101 11.35 6.63 4.68
CA VAL A 101 12.12 7.52 5.59
C VAL A 101 13.22 8.23 4.84
N LEU A 102 13.99 7.50 4.04
CA LEU A 102 15.06 8.10 3.22
C LEU A 102 14.51 9.10 2.20
N GLY A 103 13.46 8.74 1.49
CA GLY A 103 12.81 9.62 0.51
C GLY A 103 12.19 10.85 1.17
N ALA A 104 11.54 10.71 2.32
CA ALA A 104 10.96 11.82 3.06
C ALA A 104 12.04 12.79 3.60
N ALA A 105 13.19 12.27 4.04
CA ALA A 105 14.33 13.09 4.45
C ALA A 105 14.90 13.87 3.25
N LEU A 106 15.06 13.23 2.10
CA LEU A 106 15.69 13.83 0.90
C LEU A 106 14.77 14.85 0.20
N PHE A 107 13.47 14.55 0.07
CA PHE A 107 12.54 15.32 -0.76
C PHE A 107 11.56 16.19 0.02
N ALA A 108 11.31 15.86 1.30
CA ALA A 108 10.37 16.59 2.16
C ALA A 108 11.03 17.20 3.41
N GLY A 109 12.33 16.98 3.63
CA GLY A 109 13.03 17.49 4.81
C GLY A 109 12.53 16.89 6.13
N GLU A 110 11.91 15.69 6.11
CA GLU A 110 11.42 15.01 7.31
C GLU A 110 12.53 14.22 7.99
N TYR A 111 12.93 14.65 9.16
CA TYR A 111 13.87 13.94 10.01
C TYR A 111 13.16 13.36 11.23
N LEU A 112 13.34 12.08 11.48
CA LEU A 112 12.74 11.37 12.60
C LEU A 112 13.72 11.27 13.77
N SER A 113 13.18 11.14 14.99
CA SER A 113 13.98 10.81 16.17
C SER A 113 14.66 9.46 16.02
N SER A 114 15.80 9.26 16.69
CA SER A 114 16.51 7.97 16.69
C SER A 114 15.63 6.82 17.20
N GLY A 115 14.74 7.11 18.16
CA GLY A 115 13.78 6.14 18.68
C GLY A 115 12.75 5.72 17.63
N ALA A 116 12.21 6.67 16.85
CA ALA A 116 11.30 6.36 15.76
C ALA A 116 12.00 5.55 14.64
N MET A 117 13.25 5.89 14.31
CA MET A 117 14.04 5.14 13.34
C MET A 117 14.29 3.70 13.80
N LEU A 118 14.61 3.49 15.09
CA LEU A 118 14.75 2.16 15.67
C LEU A 118 13.47 1.35 15.55
N GLY A 119 12.32 1.95 15.87
CA GLY A 119 11.01 1.31 15.74
C GLY A 119 10.69 0.91 14.29
N ILE A 120 10.98 1.79 13.33
CA ILE A 120 10.84 1.50 11.90
C ILE A 120 11.76 0.37 11.46
N GLY A 121 13.01 0.36 11.94
CA GLY A 121 13.96 -0.72 11.70
C GLY A 121 13.45 -2.08 12.20
N LEU A 122 12.82 -2.13 13.38
CA LEU A 122 12.22 -3.34 13.92
C LEU A 122 11.03 -3.83 13.11
N VAL A 123 10.14 -2.92 12.67
CA VAL A 123 9.03 -3.27 11.76
C VAL A 123 9.60 -3.90 10.48
N SER A 124 10.57 -3.26 9.87
CA SER A 124 11.21 -3.73 8.64
C SER A 124 11.91 -5.07 8.82
N ALA A 125 12.69 -5.23 9.89
CA ALA A 125 13.36 -6.50 10.21
C ALA A 125 12.35 -7.63 10.45
N GLY A 126 11.27 -7.35 11.18
CA GLY A 126 10.18 -8.30 11.41
C GLY A 126 9.57 -8.81 10.10
N LEU A 127 9.28 -7.93 9.17
CA LEU A 127 8.71 -8.29 7.87
C LEU A 127 9.70 -9.07 7.00
N ILE A 128 10.94 -8.59 6.93
CA ILE A 128 12.00 -9.24 6.15
C ILE A 128 12.31 -10.64 6.70
N SER A 129 12.20 -10.85 8.03
CA SER A 129 12.41 -12.16 8.63
C SER A 129 11.47 -13.25 8.11
N ILE A 130 10.25 -12.88 7.69
CA ILE A 130 9.29 -13.81 7.08
C ILE A 130 9.82 -14.35 5.73
N THR A 131 10.54 -13.53 4.98
CA THR A 131 11.13 -13.93 3.69
C THR A 131 12.08 -15.13 3.84
N PHE A 132 12.74 -15.23 4.98
CA PHE A 132 13.70 -16.28 5.28
C PHE A 132 13.09 -17.46 6.03
N ALA A 133 11.77 -17.49 6.17
CA ALA A 133 11.05 -18.58 6.76
C ALA A 133 11.26 -19.89 5.96
N GLY A 134 11.53 -21.00 6.65
CA GLY A 134 11.70 -22.31 6.00
C GLY A 134 13.09 -22.59 5.43
N GLY A 135 14.14 -21.87 5.83
CA GLY A 135 15.53 -22.15 5.41
C GLY A 135 15.82 -21.79 3.95
N THR A 136 15.07 -20.89 3.37
CA THR A 136 15.13 -20.48 1.96
C THR A 136 16.13 -19.35 1.68
N PHE A 137 17.09 -19.11 2.58
CA PHE A 137 18.17 -18.16 2.36
C PHE A 137 18.89 -18.51 1.03
N GLY A 138 18.94 -17.56 0.11
CA GLY A 138 19.60 -17.73 -1.20
C GLY A 138 18.76 -18.41 -2.29
N LYS A 139 17.50 -18.78 -2.04
CA LYS A 139 16.63 -19.42 -3.03
C LYS A 139 15.66 -18.47 -3.74
N ILE A 140 15.72 -17.15 -3.47
CA ILE A 140 14.90 -16.19 -4.20
C ILE A 140 15.49 -16.03 -5.60
N PRO A 141 14.73 -16.32 -6.66
CA PRO A 141 15.23 -16.14 -8.03
C PRO A 141 15.65 -14.70 -8.29
N GLY A 142 16.78 -14.48 -8.97
CA GLY A 142 17.29 -13.14 -9.28
C GLY A 142 16.27 -12.20 -9.93
N PRO A 143 15.44 -12.66 -10.89
CA PRO A 143 14.35 -11.85 -11.41
C PRO A 143 13.31 -11.43 -10.37
N ALA A 144 12.92 -12.33 -9.45
CA ALA A 144 11.97 -12.01 -8.38
C ALA A 144 12.51 -10.97 -7.41
N LEU A 145 13.80 -11.06 -7.05
CA LEU A 145 14.49 -10.08 -6.22
C LEU A 145 14.53 -8.70 -6.90
N ARG A 146 14.93 -8.64 -8.18
CA ARG A 146 14.99 -7.36 -8.92
C ARG A 146 13.63 -6.67 -9.01
N TRP A 147 12.58 -7.42 -9.38
CA TRP A 147 11.24 -6.86 -9.47
C TRP A 147 10.67 -6.51 -8.09
N GLY A 148 10.99 -7.28 -7.04
CA GLY A 148 10.63 -6.97 -5.66
C GLY A 148 11.29 -5.68 -5.17
N LEU A 149 12.59 -5.49 -5.40
CA LEU A 149 13.30 -4.25 -5.06
C LEU A 149 12.74 -3.04 -5.83
N ALA A 150 12.49 -3.18 -7.14
CA ALA A 150 11.84 -2.13 -7.92
C ALA A 150 10.47 -1.78 -7.35
N THR A 151 9.69 -2.78 -6.92
CA THR A 151 8.40 -2.58 -6.28
C THR A 151 8.52 -1.81 -4.97
N SER A 152 9.53 -2.13 -4.12
CA SER A 152 9.80 -1.38 -2.87
C SER A 152 10.11 0.10 -3.13
N ILE A 153 10.95 0.37 -4.12
CA ILE A 153 11.31 1.74 -4.52
C ILE A 153 10.08 2.51 -4.99
N LEU A 154 9.23 1.88 -5.81
CA LEU A 154 8.01 2.53 -6.30
C LEU A 154 6.98 2.75 -5.19
N ILE A 155 6.87 1.82 -4.20
CA ILE A 155 6.05 2.02 -3.01
C ILE A 155 6.52 3.26 -2.24
N ALA A 156 7.83 3.39 -2.02
CA ALA A 156 8.39 4.54 -1.33
C ALA A 156 8.17 5.82 -2.14
N ALA A 157 8.41 5.77 -3.44
CA ALA A 157 8.29 6.93 -4.32
C ALA A 157 6.86 7.49 -4.36
N TYR A 158 5.82 6.65 -4.58
CA TYR A 158 4.45 7.16 -4.55
C TYR A 158 4.03 7.61 -3.15
N THR A 159 4.49 6.93 -2.08
CA THR A 159 4.17 7.33 -0.71
C THR A 159 4.73 8.71 -0.38
N VAL A 160 5.96 9.00 -0.80
CA VAL A 160 6.57 10.32 -0.61
C VAL A 160 5.90 11.37 -1.50
N ALA A 161 5.62 11.06 -2.76
CA ALA A 161 4.90 11.96 -3.67
C ALA A 161 3.52 12.32 -3.11
N ASP A 162 2.75 11.32 -2.63
CA ASP A 162 1.43 11.56 -2.04
C ASP A 162 1.52 12.35 -0.72
N GLY A 163 2.53 12.07 0.11
CA GLY A 163 2.75 12.82 1.34
C GLY A 163 3.10 14.29 1.09
N ILE A 164 3.95 14.58 0.11
CA ILE A 164 4.25 15.95 -0.31
C ILE A 164 3.03 16.60 -0.96
N GLY A 165 2.38 15.87 -1.88
CA GLY A 165 1.23 16.37 -2.63
C GLY A 165 0.04 16.72 -1.75
N VAL A 166 -0.32 15.87 -0.78
CA VAL A 166 -1.46 16.12 0.12
C VAL A 166 -1.22 17.33 1.02
N ARG A 167 0.03 17.56 1.45
CA ARG A 167 0.39 18.75 2.25
C ARG A 167 0.36 20.03 1.44
N ALA A 168 0.71 19.95 0.16
CA ALA A 168 0.69 21.07 -0.76
C ALA A 168 -0.71 21.39 -1.32
N ALA A 169 -1.70 20.54 -1.10
CA ALA A 169 -3.02 20.63 -1.73
C ALA A 169 -3.96 21.67 -1.09
N GLY A 170 -3.67 22.16 0.12
CA GLY A 170 -4.56 23.05 0.89
C GLY A 170 -5.71 22.28 1.56
N ASN A 171 -6.30 21.29 0.88
CA ASN A 171 -7.32 20.41 1.45
C ASN A 171 -6.96 18.95 1.15
N PRO A 172 -6.78 18.09 2.17
CA PRO A 172 -6.40 16.68 1.97
C PRO A 172 -7.41 15.89 1.14
N PHE A 173 -8.70 16.13 1.33
CA PHE A 173 -9.74 15.40 0.59
C PHE A 173 -9.73 15.75 -0.90
N SER A 174 -9.44 16.99 -1.26
CA SER A 174 -9.27 17.40 -2.66
C SER A 174 -8.16 16.59 -3.34
N TYR A 175 -6.99 16.45 -2.70
CA TYR A 175 -5.90 15.64 -3.22
C TYR A 175 -6.31 14.16 -3.39
N ILE A 176 -6.91 13.57 -2.36
CA ILE A 176 -7.35 12.16 -2.34
C ILE A 176 -8.34 11.88 -3.47
N LEU A 177 -9.36 12.74 -3.63
CA LEU A 177 -10.39 12.55 -4.64
C LEU A 177 -9.82 12.65 -6.07
N TRP A 178 -8.97 13.64 -6.33
CA TRP A 178 -8.33 13.79 -7.64
C TRP A 178 -7.35 12.66 -7.95
N LEU A 179 -6.60 12.19 -6.96
CA LEU A 179 -5.74 11.02 -7.14
C LEU A 179 -6.55 9.79 -7.53
N PHE A 180 -7.68 9.53 -6.84
CA PHE A 180 -8.52 8.36 -7.13
C PHE A 180 -9.21 8.45 -8.49
N VAL A 181 -9.42 9.64 -9.02
CA VAL A 181 -9.94 9.83 -10.39
C VAL A 181 -8.85 9.57 -11.43
N PHE A 182 -7.61 9.97 -11.19
CA PHE A 182 -6.54 9.80 -12.17
C PHE A 182 -5.88 8.42 -12.14
N GLU A 183 -5.75 7.80 -10.97
CA GLU A 183 -5.03 6.54 -10.79
C GLU A 183 -5.54 5.38 -11.69
N PRO A 184 -6.85 5.20 -11.94
CA PRO A 184 -7.33 4.13 -12.81
C PRO A 184 -7.11 4.38 -14.30
N ILE A 185 -6.82 5.61 -14.73
CA ILE A 185 -6.76 5.94 -16.17
C ILE A 185 -5.74 5.08 -16.91
N PRO A 186 -4.46 5.01 -16.51
CA PRO A 186 -3.48 4.24 -17.29
C PRO A 186 -3.77 2.74 -17.30
N ILE A 187 -4.11 2.14 -16.16
CA ILE A 187 -4.39 0.70 -16.08
C ILE A 187 -5.70 0.35 -16.80
N GLY A 188 -6.69 1.23 -16.73
CA GLY A 188 -7.96 1.09 -17.43
C GLY A 188 -7.77 1.12 -18.95
N LEU A 189 -7.03 2.10 -19.48
CA LEU A 189 -6.70 2.18 -20.90
C LEU A 189 -5.93 0.95 -21.37
N TRP A 190 -4.97 0.48 -20.58
CA TRP A 190 -4.21 -0.72 -20.90
C TRP A 190 -5.10 -1.97 -21.00
N LEU A 191 -6.05 -2.16 -20.07
CA LEU A 191 -6.97 -3.31 -20.09
C LEU A 191 -8.00 -3.19 -21.22
N LEU A 192 -8.49 -2.00 -21.52
CA LEU A 192 -9.38 -1.77 -22.65
C LEU A 192 -8.72 -2.15 -23.98
N ALA A 193 -7.44 -1.87 -24.13
CA ALA A 193 -6.68 -2.23 -25.32
C ALA A 193 -6.32 -3.71 -25.40
N ARG A 194 -6.11 -4.39 -24.24
CA ARG A 194 -5.56 -5.73 -24.21
C ARG A 194 -6.59 -6.84 -24.03
N ASP A 195 -7.56 -6.67 -23.15
CA ASP A 195 -8.58 -7.68 -22.84
C ASP A 195 -9.89 -7.04 -22.31
N ARG A 196 -10.49 -6.22 -23.15
CA ARG A 196 -11.74 -5.54 -22.83
C ARG A 196 -12.87 -6.51 -22.46
N ALA A 197 -13.02 -7.59 -23.24
CA ALA A 197 -14.11 -8.54 -23.03
C ALA A 197 -13.97 -9.30 -21.71
N GLY A 198 -12.77 -9.80 -21.42
CA GLY A 198 -12.47 -10.48 -20.16
C GLY A 198 -12.66 -9.57 -18.96
N TRP A 199 -12.22 -8.32 -19.02
CA TRP A 199 -12.38 -7.36 -17.91
C TRP A 199 -13.85 -7.03 -17.64
N PHE A 200 -14.63 -6.69 -18.67
CA PHE A 200 -16.08 -6.42 -18.50
C PHE A 200 -16.86 -7.67 -18.06
N GLY A 201 -16.49 -8.85 -18.59
CA GLY A 201 -17.05 -10.12 -18.12
C GLY A 201 -16.80 -10.36 -16.63
N TYR A 202 -15.57 -10.08 -16.17
CA TYR A 202 -15.20 -10.15 -14.75
C TYR A 202 -16.04 -9.17 -13.90
N MET A 203 -16.20 -7.93 -14.35
CA MET A 203 -16.97 -6.92 -13.60
C MET A 203 -18.45 -7.32 -13.46
N ARG A 204 -19.05 -7.87 -14.53
CA ARG A 204 -20.44 -8.34 -14.50
C ARG A 204 -20.64 -9.58 -13.60
N ALA A 205 -19.64 -10.46 -13.56
CA ALA A 205 -19.73 -11.70 -12.79
C ALA A 205 -19.56 -11.50 -11.28
N LYS A 206 -18.91 -10.42 -10.82
CA LYS A 206 -18.53 -10.24 -9.40
C LYS A 206 -18.80 -8.84 -8.86
N PRO A 207 -19.99 -8.22 -9.10
CA PRO A 207 -20.23 -6.82 -8.75
C PRO A 207 -20.11 -6.56 -7.25
N GLY A 208 -20.70 -7.39 -6.39
CA GLY A 208 -20.65 -7.21 -4.94
C GLY A 208 -19.24 -7.30 -4.37
N LYS A 209 -18.40 -8.23 -4.87
CA LYS A 209 -17.01 -8.36 -4.46
C LYS A 209 -16.17 -7.16 -4.90
N ILE A 210 -16.44 -6.64 -6.10
CA ILE A 210 -15.77 -5.45 -6.63
C ILE A 210 -16.13 -4.22 -5.81
N THR A 211 -17.42 -4.02 -5.52
CA THR A 211 -17.91 -2.91 -4.69
C THR A 211 -17.29 -2.93 -3.28
N ALA A 212 -17.33 -4.08 -2.60
CA ALA A 212 -16.74 -4.22 -1.27
C ALA A 212 -15.21 -4.02 -1.29
N GLY A 213 -14.52 -4.59 -2.27
CA GLY A 213 -13.08 -4.43 -2.44
C GLY A 213 -12.68 -2.99 -2.77
N ALA A 214 -13.45 -2.31 -3.63
CA ALA A 214 -13.25 -0.91 -3.97
C ALA A 214 -13.42 -0.02 -2.73
N LEU A 215 -14.51 -0.19 -1.97
CA LEU A 215 -14.75 0.58 -0.76
C LEU A 215 -13.63 0.40 0.27
N ALA A 216 -13.24 -0.85 0.53
CA ALA A 216 -12.16 -1.14 1.47
C ALA A 216 -10.82 -0.55 1.00
N ALA A 217 -10.49 -0.65 -0.30
CA ALA A 217 -9.24 -0.13 -0.85
C ALA A 217 -9.20 1.40 -0.84
N ALA A 218 -10.29 2.08 -1.24
CA ALA A 218 -10.39 3.53 -1.22
C ALA A 218 -10.29 4.08 0.21
N THR A 219 -11.09 3.54 1.12
CA THR A 219 -11.09 3.97 2.52
C THR A 219 -9.73 3.76 3.17
N ALA A 220 -9.10 2.59 2.97
CA ALA A 220 -7.78 2.30 3.50
C ALA A 220 -6.73 3.32 3.01
N TYR A 221 -6.71 3.62 1.71
CA TYR A 221 -5.69 4.52 1.17
C TYR A 221 -6.00 6.00 1.45
N ALA A 222 -7.25 6.40 1.45
CA ALA A 222 -7.67 7.74 1.87
C ALA A 222 -7.23 8.05 3.31
N MET A 223 -7.40 7.10 4.23
CA MET A 223 -6.95 7.24 5.62
C MET A 223 -5.43 7.37 5.72
N VAL A 224 -4.66 6.63 4.92
CA VAL A 224 -3.19 6.72 4.89
C VAL A 224 -2.74 8.09 4.36
N ILE A 225 -3.31 8.56 3.25
CA ILE A 225 -2.98 9.88 2.68
C ILE A 225 -3.37 11.00 3.67
N TYR A 226 -4.55 10.91 4.27
CA TYR A 226 -4.97 11.85 5.31
C TYR A 226 -4.00 11.84 6.51
N ALA A 227 -3.58 10.67 6.99
CA ALA A 227 -2.61 10.58 8.07
C ALA A 227 -1.27 11.23 7.69
N MET A 228 -0.81 11.10 6.44
CA MET A 228 0.42 11.74 5.95
C MET A 228 0.31 13.26 5.82
N SER A 229 -0.90 13.83 5.76
CA SER A 229 -1.07 15.29 5.80
C SER A 229 -0.75 15.91 7.17
N VAL A 230 -0.81 15.12 8.26
CA VAL A 230 -0.67 15.60 9.65
C VAL A 230 0.38 14.83 10.46
N ALA A 231 1.03 13.83 9.89
CA ALA A 231 2.02 13.00 10.57
C ALA A 231 3.18 12.65 9.63
N PRO A 232 4.37 12.29 10.18
CA PRO A 232 5.53 11.92 9.37
C PRO A 232 5.26 10.69 8.49
N MET A 233 5.65 10.79 7.21
CA MET A 233 5.39 9.77 6.20
C MET A 233 5.98 8.40 6.57
N GLY A 234 7.22 8.40 7.10
CA GLY A 234 7.90 7.17 7.51
C GLY A 234 7.18 6.43 8.62
N MET A 235 6.62 7.15 9.61
CA MET A 235 5.83 6.56 10.71
C MET A 235 4.50 5.99 10.18
N VAL A 236 3.78 6.75 9.35
CA VAL A 236 2.51 6.31 8.75
C VAL A 236 2.74 5.06 7.89
N SER A 237 3.78 5.08 7.05
CA SER A 237 4.16 3.92 6.22
C SER A 237 4.45 2.69 7.09
N SER A 238 5.22 2.83 8.17
CA SER A 238 5.57 1.72 9.05
C SER A 238 4.35 1.14 9.78
N LEU A 239 3.46 1.99 10.29
CA LEU A 239 2.21 1.53 10.92
C LEU A 239 1.33 0.77 9.92
N ARG A 240 1.26 1.22 8.66
CA ARG A 240 0.51 0.54 7.61
C ARG A 240 1.00 -0.90 7.38
N GLU A 241 2.27 -1.18 7.64
CA GLU A 241 2.82 -2.52 7.47
C GLU A 241 2.26 -3.55 8.47
N THR A 242 1.59 -3.14 9.55
CA THR A 242 0.80 -4.03 10.39
C THR A 242 -0.27 -4.80 9.61
N SER A 243 -0.62 -4.33 8.41
CA SER A 243 -1.49 -5.06 7.47
C SER A 243 -1.02 -6.49 7.20
N VAL A 244 0.28 -6.78 7.28
CA VAL A 244 0.82 -8.14 7.11
C VAL A 244 0.37 -9.06 8.25
N ILE A 245 0.28 -8.53 9.49
CA ILE A 245 -0.24 -9.28 10.65
C ILE A 245 -1.72 -9.61 10.42
N PHE A 246 -2.52 -8.60 10.02
CA PHE A 246 -3.93 -8.81 9.71
C PHE A 246 -4.12 -9.79 8.54
N ALA A 247 -3.29 -9.70 7.50
CA ALA A 247 -3.31 -10.64 6.38
C ALA A 247 -2.99 -12.08 6.83
N ALA A 248 -2.03 -12.25 7.73
CA ALA A 248 -1.69 -13.56 8.31
C ALA A 248 -2.84 -14.13 9.15
N LEU A 249 -3.51 -13.28 9.96
CA LEU A 249 -4.69 -13.68 10.72
C LEU A 249 -5.86 -14.08 9.80
N ILE A 250 -6.15 -13.28 8.78
CA ILE A 250 -7.18 -13.59 7.77
C ILE A 250 -6.84 -14.90 7.05
N GLY A 251 -5.56 -15.08 6.66
CA GLY A 251 -5.08 -16.31 6.03
C GLY A 251 -5.32 -17.54 6.91
N THR A 252 -5.03 -17.44 8.20
CA THR A 252 -5.23 -18.54 9.14
C THR A 252 -6.72 -18.82 9.39
N LEU A 253 -7.53 -17.79 9.61
CA LEU A 253 -8.95 -17.95 9.97
C LEU A 253 -9.82 -18.34 8.77
N MET A 254 -9.59 -17.73 7.59
CA MET A 254 -10.43 -17.96 6.41
C MET A 254 -9.90 -19.06 5.49
N PHE A 255 -8.59 -19.18 5.36
CA PHE A 255 -7.96 -20.13 4.42
C PHE A 255 -7.32 -21.33 5.13
N ARG A 256 -7.38 -21.39 6.47
CA ARG A 256 -6.79 -22.44 7.32
C ARG A 256 -5.28 -22.65 7.06
N GLU A 257 -4.59 -21.56 6.69
CA GLU A 257 -3.14 -21.59 6.51
C GLU A 257 -2.47 -21.73 7.90
N PRO A 258 -1.39 -22.55 8.04
CA PRO A 258 -0.71 -22.70 9.31
C PRO A 258 -0.06 -21.38 9.75
N PHE A 259 -0.33 -20.95 11.00
CA PHE A 259 0.32 -19.78 11.60
C PHE A 259 1.68 -20.20 12.16
N GLY A 260 2.68 -20.28 11.28
CA GLY A 260 3.99 -20.78 11.64
C GLY A 260 4.75 -19.90 12.63
N ARG A 261 5.71 -20.49 13.40
CA ARG A 261 6.53 -19.81 14.41
C ARG A 261 7.16 -18.49 13.93
N GLN A 262 7.56 -18.42 12.67
CA GLN A 262 8.18 -17.22 12.09
C GLN A 262 7.21 -16.08 11.90
N ARG A 263 5.93 -16.35 11.56
CA ARG A 263 4.88 -15.33 11.49
C ARG A 263 4.60 -14.74 12.90
N ILE A 264 4.73 -15.56 13.96
CA ILE A 264 4.62 -15.10 15.35
C ILE A 264 5.78 -14.15 15.69
N ILE A 265 7.03 -14.55 15.42
CA ILE A 265 8.21 -13.72 15.66
C ILE A 265 8.10 -12.38 14.91
N ALA A 266 7.73 -12.43 13.63
CA ALA A 266 7.54 -11.22 12.85
C ALA A 266 6.45 -10.31 13.43
N ALA A 267 5.32 -10.88 13.84
CA ALA A 267 4.24 -10.12 14.49
C ALA A 267 4.70 -9.44 15.77
N ILE A 268 5.49 -10.14 16.62
CA ILE A 268 6.06 -9.57 17.84
C ILE A 268 7.00 -8.41 17.50
N LEU A 269 7.91 -8.57 16.53
CA LEU A 269 8.84 -7.52 16.12
C LEU A 269 8.11 -6.29 15.56
N VAL A 270 7.09 -6.51 14.74
CA VAL A 270 6.26 -5.42 14.19
C VAL A 270 5.51 -4.72 15.32
N CYS A 271 4.89 -5.43 16.26
CA CYS A 271 4.20 -4.83 17.39
C CYS A 271 5.16 -4.02 18.28
N LEU A 272 6.33 -4.56 18.60
CA LEU A 272 7.37 -3.84 19.35
C LEU A 272 7.81 -2.58 18.62
N GLY A 273 8.06 -2.66 17.31
CA GLY A 273 8.43 -1.51 16.48
C GLY A 273 7.36 -0.42 16.49
N VAL A 274 6.07 -0.79 16.36
CA VAL A 274 4.94 0.14 16.43
C VAL A 274 4.86 0.83 17.81
N VAL A 275 5.04 0.08 18.89
CA VAL A 275 5.05 0.63 20.25
C VAL A 275 6.20 1.63 20.41
N LEU A 276 7.42 1.29 19.96
CA LEU A 276 8.57 2.20 19.99
C LEU A 276 8.35 3.46 19.16
N ILE A 277 7.80 3.34 17.95
CA ILE A 277 7.43 4.50 17.13
C ILE A 277 6.52 5.44 17.92
N LYS A 278 5.55 4.89 18.66
CA LYS A 278 4.60 5.73 19.41
C LYS A 278 5.21 6.37 20.66
N ILE A 279 6.06 5.65 21.39
CA ILE A 279 6.60 6.12 22.69
C ILE A 279 7.78 7.07 22.50
N LEU A 280 8.62 6.84 21.48
CA LEU A 280 9.88 7.55 21.26
C LEU A 280 9.82 8.56 20.08
N SER A 281 8.63 8.82 19.56
CA SER A 281 8.41 9.81 18.48
C SER A 281 8.15 11.22 18.97
#